data_8bd2531b7b98ef6bf21ef47ddfc5ff42
#
_entry.id   8bd2531b7b98ef6bf21ef47ddfc5ff42
#
_cell.length_a   1.000
_cell.length_b   1.000
_cell.length_c   1.000
_cell.angle_alpha   90.00
_cell.angle_beta   90.00
_cell.angle_gamma   90.00
#
_symmetry.space_group_name_H-M   'P 1'
#
loop_
_entity.id
_entity.type
_entity.pdbx_description
1 polymer ?
#
loop_
_entity_poly.entity_id
_entity_poly.type
_entity_poly.pdbx_seq_one_letter_code
_entity_poly.pdbx_strand_id
1 'polypeptide(L)'
;VQTCALPILELTTTEETFLHSPLYAIHEILQSTESVILNPEQMEDPILISEKNPEINSLNWIPVTLAFIYGVGALVTLIWLSLSTCRLIQLIRTSKKKQFGNYVLVIPQQPTASFSWGKYIVISAADYSQQSEEILLHETMHLRNHHTLDLLFMQIFLLVYWFNPVVWLLKRELQEVHEFEADNGVINTGIDATKYQLLLVKKAVGTRLYSMANGFNHSKLKKRIT
;
A
#
# COMPACT_ATOMS: atom_id res chain seq x y z
N VAL A 1 24.23 -26.72 40.92
CA VAL A 1 24.69 -25.45 41.53
C VAL A 1 25.92 -25.01 40.73
N GLN A 2 25.75 -24.19 39.75
CA GLN A 2 26.85 -23.57 39.01
C GLN A 2 26.57 -22.06 38.96
N THR A 3 27.35 -21.34 39.77
CA THR A 3 27.37 -19.86 39.80
C THR A 3 28.15 -19.33 38.62
N CYS A 4 27.50 -18.64 37.69
CA CYS A 4 28.15 -17.87 36.63
C CYS A 4 28.60 -16.52 37.20
N ALA A 5 29.92 -16.31 37.30
CA ALA A 5 30.52 -15.02 37.62
C ALA A 5 30.55 -14.13 36.39
N LEU A 6 30.04 -12.90 36.56
CA LEU A 6 30.14 -11.83 35.57
C LEU A 6 31.55 -11.20 35.63
N PRO A 7 32.19 -10.88 34.51
CA PRO A 7 33.44 -10.15 34.52
C PRO A 7 33.22 -8.67 34.82
N ILE A 8 33.99 -8.17 35.76
CA ILE A 8 34.10 -6.75 36.13
C ILE A 8 34.80 -6.04 34.96
N LEU A 9 34.12 -5.06 34.40
CA LEU A 9 34.67 -4.15 33.40
C LEU A 9 35.45 -3.06 34.16
N GLU A 10 36.78 -3.12 34.08
CA GLU A 10 37.66 -2.06 34.52
C GLU A 10 37.47 -0.83 33.63
N LEU A 11 37.05 0.29 34.25
CA LEU A 11 37.05 1.60 33.61
C LEU A 11 38.49 2.12 33.55
N THR A 12 39.16 1.99 32.44
CA THR A 12 40.33 2.80 32.12
C THR A 12 39.86 4.16 31.63
N THR A 13 39.98 5.14 32.49
CA THR A 13 39.83 6.56 32.15
C THR A 13 41.00 6.97 31.26
N THR A 14 40.76 7.10 29.97
CA THR A 14 41.70 7.71 29.02
C THR A 14 41.53 9.22 29.06
N GLU A 15 42.65 9.93 29.27
CA GLU A 15 42.79 11.42 29.33
C GLU A 15 42.51 12.12 27.99
N GLU A 16 41.95 11.48 27.00
CA GLU A 16 41.72 12.09 25.67
C GLU A 16 40.46 12.93 25.50
N THR A 17 39.62 13.05 26.52
CA THR A 17 38.32 13.77 26.38
C THR A 17 38.41 15.27 26.64
N PHE A 18 39.56 15.82 27.02
CA PHE A 18 39.71 17.25 27.30
C PHE A 18 40.08 18.11 26.10
N LEU A 19 40.49 17.51 24.98
CA LEU A 19 40.95 18.24 23.77
C LEU A 19 39.83 18.77 22.86
N HIS A 20 38.58 18.41 23.12
CA HIS A 20 37.42 18.84 22.32
C HIS A 20 36.41 19.70 23.08
N SER A 21 36.84 20.45 24.10
CA SER A 21 35.95 21.45 24.70
C SER A 21 35.83 22.69 23.78
N PRO A 22 34.63 23.26 23.61
CA PRO A 22 34.42 24.43 22.78
C PRO A 22 35.24 25.68 23.24
N LEU A 23 35.70 25.66 24.50
CA LEU A 23 36.58 26.68 25.06
C LEU A 23 37.99 26.65 24.48
N TYR A 24 38.56 25.51 24.10
CA TYR A 24 39.87 25.40 23.48
C TYR A 24 39.87 25.96 22.07
N ALA A 25 38.84 25.67 21.30
CA ALA A 25 38.66 26.22 19.95
C ALA A 25 38.54 27.75 19.94
N ILE A 26 37.88 28.33 20.96
CA ILE A 26 37.78 29.79 21.10
C ILE A 26 39.12 30.41 21.49
N HIS A 27 39.92 29.73 22.31
CA HIS A 27 41.26 30.25 22.69
C HIS A 27 42.25 30.24 21.51
N GLU A 28 42.20 29.23 20.65
CA GLU A 28 43.00 29.11 19.45
C GLU A 28 42.63 30.20 18.40
N ILE A 29 41.33 30.51 18.26
CA ILE A 29 40.84 31.59 17.38
C ILE A 29 41.24 32.94 17.91
N LEU A 30 41.24 33.19 19.23
CA LEU A 30 41.65 34.44 19.83
C LEU A 30 43.15 34.66 19.71
N GLN A 31 44.01 33.65 19.84
CA GLN A 31 45.45 33.78 19.61
C GLN A 31 45.82 34.01 18.13
N SER A 32 45.07 33.41 17.22
CA SER A 32 45.30 33.65 15.78
C SER A 32 44.86 35.03 15.31
N THR A 33 43.94 35.71 16.01
CA THR A 33 43.50 37.06 15.70
C THR A 33 44.46 38.13 16.25
N GLU A 34 45.15 37.84 17.37
CA GLU A 34 46.08 38.79 17.99
C GLU A 34 47.39 38.89 17.23
N SER A 35 47.82 37.87 16.50
CA SER A 35 49.03 37.90 15.65
C SER A 35 48.84 38.62 14.32
N VAL A 36 47.60 38.87 13.88
CA VAL A 36 47.28 39.55 12.62
C VAL A 36 47.25 41.08 12.77
N ILE A 37 47.15 41.61 14.00
CA ILE A 37 47.01 43.07 14.26
C ILE A 37 48.38 43.82 14.36
N LEU A 38 49.50 43.08 14.46
CA LEU A 38 50.81 43.69 14.79
C LEU A 38 51.79 43.86 13.62
N ASN A 39 51.37 43.73 12.38
CA ASN A 39 52.29 43.97 11.26
C ASN A 39 51.73 44.92 10.19
N PRO A 40 51.90 46.27 10.34
CA PRO A 40 51.33 47.24 9.38
C PRO A 40 52.12 47.38 8.10
N GLU A 41 53.20 46.63 7.83
CA GLU A 41 54.09 46.81 6.69
C GLU A 41 53.86 45.81 5.53
N GLN A 42 52.76 45.06 5.47
CA GLN A 42 52.45 44.30 4.26
C GLN A 42 51.09 44.72 3.67
N MET A 43 50.97 45.97 3.37
CA MET A 43 49.88 46.52 2.59
C MET A 43 50.33 46.74 1.16
N GLU A 44 50.62 45.68 0.42
CA GLU A 44 50.67 45.73 -1.03
C GLU A 44 50.19 44.40 -1.59
N ASP A 45 48.95 44.34 -1.79
CA ASP A 45 48.22 43.79 -2.97
C ASP A 45 46.74 43.96 -2.69
N PRO A 46 45.92 44.52 -3.58
CA PRO A 46 44.48 44.51 -3.40
C PRO A 46 44.07 43.05 -3.38
N ILE A 47 43.55 42.62 -2.22
CA ILE A 47 42.85 41.37 -2.13
C ILE A 47 41.78 41.45 -3.21
N LEU A 48 42.05 40.87 -4.37
CA LEU A 48 41.04 40.43 -5.29
C LEU A 48 40.20 39.48 -4.47
N ILE A 49 39.16 40.04 -3.86
CA ILE A 49 38.04 39.25 -3.41
C ILE A 49 37.63 38.51 -4.69
N SER A 50 38.20 37.31 -4.88
CA SER A 50 37.65 36.37 -5.82
C SER A 50 36.21 36.22 -5.33
N GLU A 51 35.35 37.02 -5.93
CA GLU A 51 33.93 36.81 -5.89
C GLU A 51 33.79 35.36 -6.37
N LYS A 52 33.83 34.43 -5.40
CA LYS A 52 33.42 33.06 -5.64
C LYS A 52 31.98 33.23 -6.07
N ASN A 53 31.81 33.44 -7.37
CA ASN A 53 30.53 33.41 -8.00
C ASN A 53 29.86 32.19 -7.34
N PRO A 54 28.70 32.36 -6.65
CA PRO A 54 27.96 31.21 -6.26
C PRO A 54 27.82 30.44 -7.58
N GLU A 55 28.51 29.30 -7.70
CA GLU A 55 28.21 28.37 -8.76
C GLU A 55 26.72 28.31 -8.73
N ILE A 56 26.07 28.91 -9.72
CA ILE A 56 24.65 28.73 -9.98
C ILE A 56 24.59 27.23 -10.13
N ASN A 57 24.21 26.56 -9.01
CA ASN A 57 24.08 25.12 -8.96
C ASN A 57 23.36 24.76 -10.23
N SER A 58 24.09 24.20 -11.18
CA SER A 58 23.51 23.72 -12.42
C SER A 58 22.29 22.97 -11.98
N LEU A 59 21.11 23.54 -12.25
CA LEU A 59 19.83 23.05 -11.77
C LEU A 59 19.84 21.55 -12.01
N ASN A 60 19.91 20.79 -10.92
CA ASN A 60 20.15 19.36 -11.02
C ASN A 60 18.86 18.75 -11.57
N TRP A 61 18.76 18.63 -12.89
CA TRP A 61 17.57 18.20 -13.63
C TRP A 61 17.11 16.80 -13.23
N ILE A 62 18.03 16.00 -12.68
CA ILE A 62 17.75 14.62 -12.29
C ILE A 62 16.62 14.54 -11.24
N PRO A 63 16.66 15.23 -10.09
CA PRO A 63 15.56 15.13 -9.11
C PRO A 63 14.25 15.71 -9.67
N VAL A 64 14.32 16.75 -10.51
CA VAL A 64 13.12 17.34 -11.13
C VAL A 64 12.48 16.37 -12.11
N THR A 65 13.27 15.72 -12.97
CA THR A 65 12.76 14.71 -13.91
C THR A 65 12.19 13.47 -13.20
N LEU A 66 12.85 13.00 -12.15
CA LEU A 66 12.35 11.88 -11.33
C LEU A 66 11.03 12.24 -10.65
N ALA A 67 10.92 13.44 -10.06
CA ALA A 67 9.69 13.92 -9.45
C ALA A 67 8.56 14.04 -10.49
N PHE A 68 8.87 14.50 -11.70
CA PHE A 68 7.91 14.58 -12.80
C PHE A 68 7.40 13.18 -13.21
N ILE A 69 8.31 12.24 -13.44
CA ILE A 69 7.96 10.85 -13.80
C ILE A 69 7.09 10.22 -12.70
N TYR A 70 7.47 10.39 -11.43
CA TYR A 70 6.69 9.91 -10.30
C TYR A 70 5.29 10.55 -10.27
N GLY A 71 5.18 11.85 -10.45
CA GLY A 71 3.92 12.57 -10.44
C GLY A 71 2.98 12.13 -11.58
N VAL A 72 3.53 11.94 -12.80
CA VAL A 72 2.75 11.44 -13.94
C VAL A 72 2.23 10.02 -13.67
N GLY A 73 3.06 9.12 -13.16
CA GLY A 73 2.64 7.75 -12.83
C GLY A 73 1.59 7.72 -11.72
N ALA A 74 1.73 8.53 -10.68
CA ALA A 74 0.73 8.67 -9.61
C ALA A 74 -0.59 9.22 -10.16
N LEU A 75 -0.54 10.22 -11.04
CA LEU A 75 -1.73 10.78 -11.70
C LEU A 75 -2.46 9.73 -12.57
N VAL A 76 -1.73 8.98 -13.38
CA VAL A 76 -2.29 7.89 -14.19
C VAL A 76 -2.97 6.85 -13.30
N THR A 77 -2.31 6.43 -12.21
CA THR A 77 -2.87 5.48 -11.24
C THR A 77 -4.12 6.03 -10.58
N LEU A 78 -4.11 7.31 -10.17
CA LEU A 78 -5.27 7.99 -9.57
C LEU A 78 -6.46 8.03 -10.54
N ILE A 79 -6.23 8.40 -11.80
CA ILE A 79 -7.27 8.42 -12.85
C ILE A 79 -7.85 7.01 -13.03
N TRP A 80 -7.00 6.00 -13.14
CA TRP A 80 -7.44 4.62 -13.31
C TRP A 80 -8.29 4.12 -12.13
N LEU A 81 -7.87 4.38 -10.89
CA LEU A 81 -8.63 4.05 -9.69
C LEU A 81 -9.97 4.80 -9.64
N SER A 82 -9.96 6.10 -9.96
CA SER A 82 -11.16 6.92 -9.98
C SER A 82 -12.17 6.44 -11.02
N LEU A 83 -11.73 6.15 -12.24
CA LEU A 83 -12.60 5.60 -13.29
C LEU A 83 -13.18 4.24 -12.90
N SER A 84 -12.38 3.36 -12.27
CA SER A 84 -12.85 2.07 -11.78
C SER A 84 -13.94 2.24 -10.72
N THR A 85 -13.72 3.13 -9.76
CA THR A 85 -14.70 3.43 -8.70
C THR A 85 -15.96 4.10 -9.25
N CYS A 86 -15.83 5.03 -10.21
CA CYS A 86 -16.97 5.66 -10.87
C CYS A 86 -17.85 4.65 -11.61
N ARG A 87 -17.26 3.70 -12.34
CA ARG A 87 -17.99 2.62 -13.01
C ARG A 87 -18.78 1.77 -12.01
N LEU A 88 -18.15 1.43 -10.87
CA LEU A 88 -18.79 0.70 -9.79
C LEU A 88 -19.98 1.45 -9.22
N ILE A 89 -19.80 2.73 -8.89
CA ILE A 89 -20.88 3.59 -8.38
C ILE A 89 -22.00 3.72 -9.40
N GLN A 90 -21.69 3.87 -10.67
CA GLN A 90 -22.67 3.95 -11.75
C GLN A 90 -23.46 2.65 -11.86
N LEU A 91 -22.81 1.49 -11.80
CA LEU A 91 -23.47 0.18 -11.79
C LEU A 91 -24.46 0.08 -10.63
N ILE A 92 -24.04 0.46 -9.41
CA ILE A 92 -24.90 0.42 -8.23
C ILE A 92 -26.07 1.41 -8.36
N ARG A 93 -25.85 2.60 -8.96
CA ARG A 93 -26.91 3.61 -9.11
C ARG A 93 -27.97 3.23 -10.14
N THR A 94 -27.58 2.60 -11.25
CA THR A 94 -28.47 2.25 -12.35
C THR A 94 -29.20 0.92 -12.18
N SER A 95 -28.75 0.09 -11.22
CA SER A 95 -29.32 -1.24 -10.98
C SER A 95 -30.54 -1.18 -10.06
N LYS A 96 -31.39 -2.22 -10.15
CA LYS A 96 -32.52 -2.41 -9.24
C LYS A 96 -31.99 -2.71 -7.83
N LYS A 97 -32.62 -2.08 -6.82
CA LYS A 97 -32.21 -2.21 -5.42
C LYS A 97 -33.35 -2.82 -4.61
N LYS A 98 -32.98 -3.74 -3.70
CA LYS A 98 -33.91 -4.34 -2.73
C LYS A 98 -33.26 -4.30 -1.36
N GLN A 99 -33.99 -3.89 -0.33
CA GLN A 99 -33.48 -3.93 1.03
C GLN A 99 -33.36 -5.38 1.50
N PHE A 100 -32.22 -5.72 2.10
CA PHE A 100 -31.95 -7.05 2.66
C PHE A 100 -31.31 -6.89 4.06
N GLY A 101 -32.12 -6.90 5.09
CA GLY A 101 -31.67 -6.61 6.45
C GLY A 101 -30.97 -5.25 6.53
N ASN A 102 -29.74 -5.25 7.03
CA ASN A 102 -28.89 -4.05 7.14
C ASN A 102 -28.17 -3.69 5.83
N TYR A 103 -28.30 -4.51 4.79
CA TYR A 103 -27.59 -4.37 3.52
C TYR A 103 -28.57 -4.02 2.38
N VAL A 104 -28.02 -3.57 1.27
CA VAL A 104 -28.80 -3.27 0.07
C VAL A 104 -28.39 -4.23 -1.03
N LEU A 105 -29.30 -5.09 -1.44
CA LEU A 105 -29.11 -5.99 -2.56
C LEU A 105 -29.29 -5.22 -3.86
N VAL A 106 -28.33 -5.34 -4.75
CA VAL A 106 -28.27 -4.69 -6.06
C VAL A 106 -28.29 -5.75 -7.15
N ILE A 107 -29.28 -5.70 -8.04
CA ILE A 107 -29.42 -6.67 -9.13
C ILE A 107 -29.21 -5.93 -10.44
N PRO A 108 -28.02 -6.05 -11.04
CA PRO A 108 -27.71 -5.43 -12.33
C PRO A 108 -28.43 -6.15 -13.44
N GLN A 109 -28.78 -5.40 -14.50
CA GLN A 109 -29.37 -5.98 -15.70
C GLN A 109 -28.32 -6.63 -16.63
N GLN A 110 -27.08 -6.19 -16.51
CA GLN A 110 -25.95 -6.76 -17.29
C GLN A 110 -25.36 -7.98 -16.58
N PRO A 111 -24.83 -8.96 -17.30
CA PRO A 111 -24.14 -10.09 -16.71
C PRO A 111 -22.87 -9.62 -15.98
N THR A 112 -22.91 -9.69 -14.67
CA THR A 112 -21.79 -9.32 -13.78
C THR A 112 -21.56 -10.43 -12.78
N ALA A 113 -20.32 -10.60 -12.32
CA ALA A 113 -20.05 -11.46 -11.17
C ALA A 113 -20.68 -10.86 -9.91
N SER A 114 -21.07 -11.73 -8.97
CA SER A 114 -21.50 -11.29 -7.64
C SER A 114 -20.31 -10.79 -6.85
N PHE A 115 -20.50 -9.68 -6.13
CA PHE A 115 -19.50 -9.07 -5.26
C PHE A 115 -20.15 -8.16 -4.22
N SER A 116 -19.42 -7.81 -3.18
CA SER A 116 -19.86 -6.87 -2.15
C SER A 116 -19.01 -5.61 -2.10
N TRP A 117 -19.64 -4.47 -1.80
CA TRP A 117 -18.95 -3.20 -1.66
C TRP A 117 -19.67 -2.25 -0.68
N GLY A 118 -18.97 -1.87 0.40
CA GLY A 118 -19.52 -1.02 1.45
C GLY A 118 -20.74 -1.64 2.12
N LYS A 119 -21.95 -1.18 1.84
CA LYS A 119 -23.22 -1.77 2.31
C LYS A 119 -24.02 -2.47 1.21
N TYR A 120 -23.46 -2.56 0.01
CA TYR A 120 -24.13 -3.09 -1.16
C TYR A 120 -23.64 -4.51 -1.44
N ILE A 121 -24.58 -5.41 -1.67
CA ILE A 121 -24.32 -6.75 -2.22
C ILE A 121 -24.83 -6.75 -3.65
N VAL A 122 -23.91 -6.84 -4.61
CA VAL A 122 -24.25 -6.98 -6.02
C VAL A 122 -24.34 -8.46 -6.32
N ILE A 123 -25.52 -8.94 -6.71
CA ILE A 123 -25.74 -10.33 -7.07
C ILE A 123 -26.16 -10.42 -8.54
N SER A 124 -25.58 -11.38 -9.29
CA SER A 124 -25.95 -11.57 -10.67
C SER A 124 -27.42 -12.00 -10.79
N ALA A 125 -28.08 -11.62 -11.89
CA ALA A 125 -29.46 -12.03 -12.13
C ALA A 125 -29.62 -13.56 -12.17
N ALA A 126 -28.59 -14.27 -12.63
CA ALA A 126 -28.56 -15.74 -12.67
C ALA A 126 -28.47 -16.32 -11.24
N ASP A 127 -27.56 -15.82 -10.40
CA ASP A 127 -27.40 -16.26 -9.01
C ASP A 127 -28.68 -15.94 -8.20
N TYR A 128 -29.28 -14.78 -8.43
CA TYR A 128 -30.52 -14.39 -7.77
C TYR A 128 -31.71 -15.28 -8.15
N SER A 129 -31.83 -15.67 -9.42
CA SER A 129 -32.91 -16.55 -9.91
C SER A 129 -32.76 -17.99 -9.39
N GLN A 130 -31.54 -18.45 -9.15
CA GLN A 130 -31.23 -19.76 -8.59
C GLN A 130 -31.36 -19.80 -7.07
N GLN A 131 -31.73 -18.68 -6.40
CA GLN A 131 -31.86 -18.55 -4.95
C GLN A 131 -30.62 -19.11 -4.20
N SER A 132 -29.45 -18.77 -4.71
CA SER A 132 -28.18 -19.25 -4.15
C SER A 132 -27.90 -18.56 -2.81
N GLU A 133 -28.49 -19.08 -1.73
CA GLU A 133 -28.30 -18.57 -0.36
C GLU A 133 -26.82 -18.59 0.04
N GLU A 134 -26.10 -19.60 -0.40
CA GLU A 134 -24.67 -19.74 -0.12
C GLU A 134 -23.85 -18.60 -0.71
N ILE A 135 -24.18 -18.12 -1.92
CA ILE A 135 -23.50 -16.98 -2.56
C ILE A 135 -23.82 -15.71 -1.79
N LEU A 136 -25.09 -15.50 -1.43
CA LEU A 136 -25.50 -14.31 -0.68
C LEU A 136 -24.85 -14.28 0.70
N LEU A 137 -24.71 -15.42 1.35
CA LEU A 137 -24.03 -15.55 2.63
C LEU A 137 -22.54 -15.23 2.50
N HIS A 138 -21.87 -15.74 1.46
CA HIS A 138 -20.47 -15.42 1.16
C HIS A 138 -20.26 -13.91 1.01
N GLU A 139 -21.05 -13.23 0.20
CA GLU A 139 -20.99 -11.78 0.03
C GLU A 139 -21.29 -11.01 1.33
N THR A 140 -22.16 -11.56 2.17
CA THR A 140 -22.44 -10.99 3.50
C THR A 140 -21.23 -11.09 4.43
N MET A 141 -20.42 -12.15 4.34
CA MET A 141 -19.18 -12.28 5.13
C MET A 141 -18.18 -11.20 4.78
N HIS A 142 -18.01 -10.88 3.48
CA HIS A 142 -17.17 -9.74 3.09
C HIS A 142 -17.61 -8.41 3.71
N LEU A 143 -18.91 -8.15 3.80
CA LEU A 143 -19.44 -6.94 4.43
C LEU A 143 -19.24 -6.95 5.94
N ARG A 144 -19.49 -8.10 6.57
CA ARG A 144 -19.34 -8.28 8.02
C ARG A 144 -17.89 -8.06 8.48
N ASN A 145 -16.94 -8.58 7.71
CA ASN A 145 -15.51 -8.47 7.99
C ASN A 145 -14.88 -7.16 7.46
N HIS A 146 -15.69 -6.26 6.90
CA HIS A 146 -15.23 -4.96 6.38
C HIS A 146 -14.12 -5.00 5.32
N HIS A 147 -14.03 -6.07 4.53
CA HIS A 147 -12.99 -6.25 3.50
C HIS A 147 -12.91 -5.08 2.51
N THR A 148 -14.01 -4.34 2.30
CA THR A 148 -14.00 -3.13 1.48
C THR A 148 -13.08 -2.06 2.03
N LEU A 149 -12.97 -1.90 3.35
CA LEU A 149 -12.09 -0.90 3.97
C LEU A 149 -10.62 -1.28 3.77
N ASP A 150 -10.29 -2.55 3.90
CA ASP A 150 -8.92 -3.04 3.68
C ASP A 150 -8.49 -2.80 2.23
N LEU A 151 -9.38 -3.06 1.27
CA LEU A 151 -9.11 -2.80 -0.14
C LEU A 151 -8.99 -1.30 -0.45
N LEU A 152 -9.79 -0.44 0.20
CA LEU A 152 -9.65 1.01 0.06
C LEU A 152 -8.31 1.49 0.63
N PHE A 153 -7.90 0.96 1.78
CA PHE A 153 -6.60 1.26 2.36
C PHE A 153 -5.45 0.82 1.44
N MET A 154 -5.53 -0.40 0.89
CA MET A 154 -4.57 -0.87 -0.11
C MET A 154 -4.51 0.00 -1.36
N GLN A 155 -5.61 0.65 -1.75
CA GLN A 155 -5.59 1.57 -2.89
C GLN A 155 -4.76 2.82 -2.63
N ILE A 156 -4.71 3.31 -1.37
CA ILE A 156 -3.84 4.42 -0.97
C ILE A 156 -2.37 4.00 -1.12
N PHE A 157 -2.00 2.79 -0.67
CA PHE A 157 -0.65 2.26 -0.88
C PHE A 157 -0.29 2.15 -2.36
N LEU A 158 -1.23 1.67 -3.18
CA LEU A 158 -1.02 1.59 -4.62
C LEU A 158 -0.82 2.96 -5.27
N LEU A 159 -1.48 4.00 -4.78
CA LEU A 159 -1.28 5.36 -5.30
C LEU A 159 0.11 5.89 -4.99
N VAL A 160 0.62 5.64 -3.78
CA VAL A 160 1.94 6.10 -3.35
C VAL A 160 3.06 5.24 -3.97
N TYR A 161 2.90 3.92 -3.97
CA TYR A 161 3.91 2.97 -4.41
C TYR A 161 3.55 2.30 -5.74
N TRP A 162 2.93 3.03 -6.67
CA TRP A 162 2.43 2.52 -7.94
C TRP A 162 3.51 1.81 -8.78
N PHE A 163 4.77 2.24 -8.67
CA PHE A 163 5.93 1.70 -9.37
C PHE A 163 6.47 0.40 -8.75
N ASN A 164 6.07 0.06 -7.54
CA ASN A 164 6.58 -1.10 -6.81
C ASN A 164 5.70 -2.34 -7.07
N PRO A 165 6.20 -3.39 -7.76
CA PRO A 165 5.42 -4.60 -8.04
C PRO A 165 4.99 -5.36 -6.77
N VAL A 166 5.74 -5.23 -5.67
CA VAL A 166 5.43 -5.91 -4.40
C VAL A 166 4.07 -5.46 -3.86
N VAL A 167 3.71 -4.18 -4.01
CA VAL A 167 2.42 -3.66 -3.53
C VAL A 167 1.25 -4.25 -4.34
N TRP A 168 1.45 -4.50 -5.63
CA TRP A 168 0.46 -5.18 -6.47
C TRP A 168 0.29 -6.65 -6.08
N LEU A 169 1.37 -7.33 -5.75
CA LEU A 169 1.34 -8.69 -5.21
C LEU A 169 0.64 -8.72 -3.85
N LEU A 170 1.00 -7.80 -2.94
CA LEU A 170 0.37 -7.69 -1.62
C LEU A 170 -1.15 -7.50 -1.73
N LYS A 171 -1.62 -6.62 -2.62
CA LYS A 171 -3.06 -6.46 -2.88
C LYS A 171 -3.71 -7.77 -3.33
N ARG A 172 -3.04 -8.53 -4.18
CA ARG A 172 -3.54 -9.82 -4.67
C ARG A 172 -3.63 -10.85 -3.55
N GLU A 173 -2.59 -10.98 -2.73
CA GLU A 173 -2.58 -11.89 -1.58
C GLU A 173 -3.63 -11.49 -0.55
N LEU A 174 -3.78 -10.20 -0.26
CA LEU A 174 -4.85 -9.70 0.62
C LEU A 174 -6.24 -10.11 0.11
N GLN A 175 -6.50 -9.99 -1.20
CA GLN A 175 -7.76 -10.45 -1.78
C GLN A 175 -7.95 -11.96 -1.62
N GLU A 176 -6.89 -12.77 -1.74
CA GLU A 176 -6.95 -14.22 -1.52
C GLU A 176 -7.27 -14.54 -0.05
N VAL A 177 -6.68 -13.83 0.91
CA VAL A 177 -7.00 -13.97 2.35
C VAL A 177 -8.47 -13.64 2.61
N HIS A 178 -9.00 -12.56 2.04
CA HIS A 178 -10.41 -12.20 2.17
C HIS A 178 -11.36 -13.29 1.64
N GLU A 179 -10.98 -13.95 0.53
CA GLU A 179 -11.76 -15.07 0.00
C GLU A 179 -11.76 -16.26 0.97
N PHE A 180 -10.59 -16.64 1.53
CA PHE A 180 -10.53 -17.71 2.53
C PHE A 180 -11.34 -17.39 3.79
N GLU A 181 -11.30 -16.15 4.24
CA GLU A 181 -12.01 -15.70 5.42
C GLU A 181 -13.53 -15.73 5.20
N ALA A 182 -14.00 -15.31 4.02
CA ALA A 182 -15.40 -15.38 3.64
C ALA A 182 -15.87 -16.83 3.51
N ASP A 183 -15.09 -17.70 2.86
CA ASP A 183 -15.41 -19.13 2.72
C ASP A 183 -15.49 -19.82 4.08
N ASN A 184 -14.53 -19.56 4.96
CA ASN A 184 -14.53 -20.09 6.32
C ASN A 184 -15.74 -19.59 7.10
N GLY A 185 -16.11 -18.33 6.92
CA GLY A 185 -17.32 -17.74 7.51
C GLY A 185 -18.58 -18.49 7.07
N VAL A 186 -18.71 -18.85 5.80
CA VAL A 186 -19.84 -19.61 5.26
C VAL A 186 -19.90 -21.02 5.87
N ILE A 187 -18.77 -21.74 5.88
CA ILE A 187 -18.68 -23.09 6.43
C ILE A 187 -19.05 -23.11 7.92
N ASN A 188 -18.59 -22.12 8.68
CA ASN A 188 -18.88 -22.01 10.12
C ASN A 188 -20.36 -21.73 10.43
N THR A 189 -21.19 -21.37 9.45
CA THR A 189 -22.64 -21.27 9.65
C THR A 189 -23.38 -22.64 9.61
N GLY A 190 -22.64 -23.73 9.38
CA GLY A 190 -23.18 -25.09 9.34
C GLY A 190 -23.58 -25.56 7.94
N ILE A 191 -23.20 -24.84 6.89
CA ILE A 191 -23.39 -25.30 5.50
C ILE A 191 -22.43 -26.46 5.22
N ASP A 192 -22.94 -27.48 4.52
CA ASP A 192 -22.12 -28.60 4.07
C ASP A 192 -20.97 -28.10 3.19
N ALA A 193 -19.74 -28.28 3.67
CA ALA A 193 -18.53 -27.83 2.98
C ALA A 193 -18.40 -28.44 1.58
N THR A 194 -18.78 -29.71 1.39
CA THR A 194 -18.71 -30.41 0.10
C THR A 194 -19.68 -29.78 -0.91
N LYS A 195 -20.91 -29.50 -0.47
CA LYS A 195 -21.93 -28.85 -1.31
C LYS A 195 -21.46 -27.43 -1.70
N TYR A 196 -20.90 -26.70 -0.74
CA TYR A 196 -20.39 -25.34 -0.99
C TYR A 196 -19.20 -25.34 -1.96
N GLN A 197 -18.22 -26.23 -1.78
CA GLN A 197 -17.09 -26.38 -2.68
C GLN A 197 -17.53 -26.72 -4.11
N LEU A 198 -18.53 -27.64 -4.26
CA LEU A 198 -19.08 -27.99 -5.57
C LEU A 198 -19.73 -26.77 -6.26
N LEU A 199 -20.43 -25.92 -5.49
CA LEU A 199 -21.01 -24.67 -5.98
C LEU A 199 -19.92 -23.72 -6.49
N LEU A 200 -18.81 -23.54 -5.76
CA LEU A 200 -17.67 -22.72 -6.19
C LEU A 200 -17.06 -23.26 -7.49
N VAL A 201 -16.89 -24.57 -7.62
CA VAL A 201 -16.40 -25.21 -8.86
C VAL A 201 -17.38 -24.97 -10.01
N LYS A 202 -18.68 -25.18 -9.80
CA LYS A 202 -19.72 -24.95 -10.83
C LYS A 202 -19.73 -23.49 -11.29
N LYS A 203 -19.60 -22.53 -10.37
CA LYS A 203 -19.53 -21.10 -10.68
C LYS A 203 -18.28 -20.77 -11.50
N ALA A 204 -17.12 -21.33 -11.16
CA ALA A 204 -15.89 -21.13 -11.89
C ALA A 204 -15.90 -21.74 -13.30
N VAL A 205 -16.52 -22.88 -13.48
CA VAL A 205 -16.69 -23.54 -14.79
C VAL A 205 -17.72 -22.79 -15.65
N GLY A 206 -18.85 -22.36 -15.03
CA GLY A 206 -19.88 -21.58 -15.73
C GLY A 206 -19.37 -20.27 -16.29
N THR A 207 -18.51 -19.55 -15.55
CA THR A 207 -17.86 -18.33 -16.05
C THR A 207 -16.87 -18.58 -17.19
N ARG A 208 -16.31 -19.79 -17.31
CA ARG A 208 -15.40 -20.17 -18.41
C ARG A 208 -16.07 -20.35 -19.74
N LEU A 209 -17.26 -20.89 -19.79
CA LEU A 209 -18.01 -21.05 -21.05
C LEU A 209 -18.29 -19.69 -21.71
N TYR A 210 -18.34 -18.62 -20.92
CA TYR A 210 -18.47 -17.23 -21.40
C TYR A 210 -17.14 -16.49 -21.60
N SER A 211 -16.02 -16.99 -21.07
CA SER A 211 -14.71 -16.34 -21.11
C SER A 211 -13.62 -17.27 -21.60
N MET A 212 -13.72 -17.74 -22.85
CA MET A 212 -12.61 -18.46 -23.51
C MET A 212 -11.36 -17.59 -23.73
N ALA A 213 -11.39 -16.31 -23.37
CA ALA A 213 -10.29 -15.36 -23.57
C ALA A 213 -9.37 -15.13 -22.36
N ASN A 214 -9.72 -15.55 -21.13
CA ASN A 214 -8.93 -15.26 -19.94
C ASN A 214 -8.57 -16.52 -19.12
N GLY A 215 -7.63 -17.30 -19.63
CA GLY A 215 -7.20 -18.60 -19.09
C GLY A 215 -6.40 -18.61 -17.78
N PHE A 216 -6.28 -17.51 -17.03
CA PHE A 216 -5.33 -17.41 -15.92
C PHE A 216 -5.90 -17.47 -14.49
N ASN A 217 -7.20 -17.70 -14.30
CA ASN A 217 -7.78 -17.67 -12.94
C ASN A 217 -7.86 -19.03 -12.22
N HIS A 218 -7.10 -20.03 -12.71
CA HIS A 218 -7.12 -21.40 -12.17
C HIS A 218 -6.50 -21.55 -10.79
N SER A 219 -5.46 -20.77 -10.50
CA SER A 219 -4.70 -20.91 -9.26
C SER A 219 -5.50 -20.51 -8.01
N LYS A 220 -6.34 -19.49 -8.13
CA LYS A 220 -7.13 -18.97 -7.02
C LYS A 220 -8.20 -19.95 -6.55
N LEU A 221 -8.92 -20.59 -7.48
CA LEU A 221 -9.94 -21.58 -7.12
C LEU A 221 -9.32 -22.82 -6.49
N LYS A 222 -8.18 -23.32 -7.01
CA LYS A 222 -7.50 -24.48 -6.44
C LYS A 222 -7.11 -24.24 -4.98
N LYS A 223 -6.58 -23.06 -4.65
CA LYS A 223 -6.23 -22.69 -3.27
C LYS A 223 -7.43 -22.66 -2.32
N ARG A 224 -8.65 -22.35 -2.81
CA ARG A 224 -9.87 -22.28 -1.97
C ARG A 224 -10.48 -23.65 -1.67
N ILE A 225 -10.14 -24.66 -2.46
CA ILE A 225 -10.73 -26.03 -2.36
C ILE A 225 -9.78 -27.00 -1.63
N THR A 226 -8.48 -26.70 -1.55
CA THR A 226 -7.49 -27.52 -0.83
C THR A 226 -7.40 -27.12 0.62
#